data_826ff17373d539d2a966c286036b65a6
#
_entry.id   826ff17373d539d2a966c286036b65a6
#
_cell.length_a   1.000
_cell.length_b   1.000
_cell.length_c   1.000
_cell.angle_alpha   90.00
_cell.angle_beta   90.00
_cell.angle_gamma   90.00
#
_symmetry.space_group_name_H-M   'P 1'
#
loop_
_entity.id
_entity.type
_entity.pdbx_description
1 polymer ?
#
loop_
_entity_poly.entity_id
_entity_poly.type
_entity_poly.pdbx_seq_one_letter_code
_entity_poly.pdbx_strand_id
1 'polypeptide(L)'
;MSNKIETLAKIQEVGIVSVVRATSIEQAEKITGACIAGGVAAIELTFTVPHADKLIEAMREKYSSGEIIIGAGTVMDAATARIAILAGAEYIVSPYFDPETVKCCNRYGIPSMPGIYTPTEAVSYTHLRAHETPEHL
;
A
#
# COMPACT_ATOMS: atom_id res chain seq x y z
N MET A 1 9.37 4.43 -10.48
CA MET A 1 8.60 4.57 -9.23
C MET A 1 7.33 5.36 -9.53
N SER A 2 6.16 4.88 -9.16
CA SER A 2 4.97 5.67 -9.36
C SER A 2 4.97 6.88 -8.41
N ASN A 3 4.46 8.00 -8.91
CA ASN A 3 4.30 9.20 -8.12
C ASN A 3 3.14 8.98 -7.13
N LYS A 4 3.27 9.44 -5.90
CA LYS A 4 2.24 9.38 -4.86
C LYS A 4 0.88 9.87 -5.35
N ILE A 5 0.85 10.98 -6.07
CA ILE A 5 -0.38 11.57 -6.61
C ILE A 5 -1.02 10.64 -7.64
N GLU A 6 -0.22 10.09 -8.54
CA GLU A 6 -0.70 9.15 -9.56
C GLU A 6 -1.28 7.89 -8.93
N THR A 7 -0.61 7.34 -7.91
CA THR A 7 -1.09 6.17 -7.18
C THR A 7 -2.43 6.45 -6.49
N LEU A 8 -2.55 7.58 -5.81
CA LEU A 8 -3.81 7.99 -5.17
C LEU A 8 -4.94 8.18 -6.18
N ALA A 9 -4.65 8.80 -7.32
CA ALA A 9 -5.62 8.98 -8.39
C ALA A 9 -6.11 7.64 -8.94
N LYS A 10 -5.21 6.69 -9.17
CA LYS A 10 -5.56 5.33 -9.62
C LYS A 10 -6.40 4.57 -8.59
N ILE A 11 -6.05 4.64 -7.31
CA ILE A 11 -6.83 4.02 -6.24
C ILE A 11 -8.25 4.60 -6.22
N GLN A 12 -8.38 5.91 -6.36
CA GLN A 12 -9.67 6.59 -6.41
C GLN A 12 -10.48 6.19 -7.64
N GLU A 13 -9.84 6.05 -8.79
CA GLU A 13 -10.49 5.62 -10.03
C GLU A 13 -11.02 4.18 -9.92
N VAL A 14 -10.23 3.27 -9.38
CA VAL A 14 -10.66 1.87 -9.14
C VAL A 14 -11.77 1.81 -8.10
N GLY A 15 -11.69 2.63 -7.06
CA GLY A 15 -12.73 2.79 -6.04
C GLY A 15 -12.87 1.67 -5.02
N ILE A 16 -12.16 0.55 -5.22
CA ILE A 16 -12.21 -0.61 -4.33
C ILE A 16 -10.85 -1.31 -4.29
N VAL A 17 -10.48 -1.84 -3.13
CA VAL A 17 -9.25 -2.61 -2.93
C VAL A 17 -9.59 -3.99 -2.43
N SER A 18 -9.05 -5.03 -3.05
CA SER A 18 -9.15 -6.40 -2.56
C SER A 18 -8.02 -6.70 -1.58
N VAL A 19 -8.36 -7.06 -0.36
CA VAL A 19 -7.40 -7.54 0.64
C VAL A 19 -7.16 -9.03 0.43
N VAL A 20 -5.94 -9.38 0.04
CA VAL A 20 -5.58 -10.75 -0.34
C VAL A 20 -4.71 -11.38 0.75
N ARG A 21 -5.17 -12.52 1.26
CA ARG A 21 -4.42 -13.38 2.17
C ARG A 21 -4.13 -14.69 1.47
N ALA A 22 -2.92 -14.85 0.97
CA ALA A 22 -2.49 -16.04 0.26
C ALA A 22 -1.32 -16.70 1.00
N THR A 23 -1.29 -18.02 1.01
CA THR A 23 -0.24 -18.81 1.66
C THR A 23 0.86 -19.26 0.69
N SER A 24 0.68 -18.99 -0.60
CA SER A 24 1.66 -19.30 -1.65
C SER A 24 1.58 -18.29 -2.78
N ILE A 25 2.64 -18.19 -3.57
CA ILE A 25 2.69 -17.36 -4.77
C ILE A 25 1.61 -17.78 -5.75
N GLU A 26 1.45 -19.09 -5.98
CA GLU A 26 0.43 -19.62 -6.90
C GLU A 26 -0.99 -19.20 -6.48
N GLN A 27 -1.30 -19.27 -5.18
CA GLN A 27 -2.59 -18.85 -4.67
C GLN A 27 -2.79 -17.34 -4.83
N ALA A 28 -1.76 -16.54 -4.54
CA ALA A 28 -1.80 -15.09 -4.72
C ALA A 28 -2.06 -14.72 -6.18
N GLU A 29 -1.41 -15.39 -7.12
CA GLU A 29 -1.61 -15.18 -8.56
C GLU A 29 -3.04 -15.50 -9.00
N LYS A 30 -3.59 -16.63 -8.55
CA LYS A 30 -4.97 -17.02 -8.87
C LYS A 30 -5.99 -16.00 -8.35
N ILE A 31 -5.85 -15.59 -7.10
CA ILE A 31 -6.76 -14.62 -6.49
C ILE A 31 -6.63 -13.26 -7.19
N THR A 32 -5.41 -12.79 -7.42
CA THR A 32 -5.16 -11.51 -8.10
C THR A 32 -5.71 -11.54 -9.52
N GLY A 33 -5.48 -12.60 -10.27
CA GLY A 33 -6.03 -12.78 -11.62
C GLY A 33 -7.56 -12.73 -11.64
N ALA A 34 -8.21 -13.38 -10.67
CA ALA A 34 -9.66 -13.34 -10.53
C ALA A 34 -10.18 -11.92 -10.19
N CYS A 35 -9.48 -11.19 -9.33
CA CYS A 35 -9.81 -9.80 -9.01
C CYS A 35 -9.73 -8.90 -10.25
N ILE A 36 -8.65 -9.01 -11.01
CA ILE A 36 -8.46 -8.25 -12.26
C ILE A 36 -9.58 -8.57 -13.25
N ALA A 37 -9.87 -9.85 -13.45
CA ALA A 37 -10.95 -10.29 -14.35
C ALA A 37 -12.33 -9.76 -13.93
N GLY A 38 -12.53 -9.57 -12.62
CA GLY A 38 -13.74 -8.97 -12.06
C GLY A 38 -13.74 -7.44 -12.04
N GLY A 39 -12.70 -6.79 -12.56
CA GLY A 39 -12.60 -5.34 -12.62
C GLY A 39 -11.97 -4.67 -11.40
N VAL A 40 -11.41 -5.44 -10.46
CA VAL A 40 -10.75 -4.91 -9.27
C VAL A 40 -9.24 -4.94 -9.48
N ALA A 41 -8.68 -3.82 -9.90
CA ALA A 41 -7.26 -3.68 -10.23
C ALA A 41 -6.43 -3.02 -9.10
N ALA A 42 -6.90 -3.05 -7.87
CA ALA A 42 -6.15 -2.62 -6.69
C ALA A 42 -6.15 -3.74 -5.64
N ILE A 43 -4.95 -4.18 -5.27
CA ILE A 43 -4.72 -5.35 -4.41
C ILE A 43 -3.90 -4.94 -3.20
N GLU A 44 -4.27 -5.44 -2.04
CA GLU A 44 -3.51 -5.30 -0.80
C GLU A 44 -3.06 -6.68 -0.32
N LEU A 45 -1.75 -6.89 -0.26
CA LEU A 45 -1.16 -8.10 0.31
C LEU A 45 -0.76 -7.80 1.76
N THR A 46 -1.30 -8.58 2.69
CA THR A 46 -1.20 -8.26 4.13
C THR A 46 -0.08 -9.00 4.82
N PHE A 47 0.67 -8.29 5.67
CA PHE A 47 1.75 -8.83 6.50
C PHE A 47 1.28 -9.70 7.67
N THR A 48 0.00 -10.03 7.74
CA THR A 48 -0.51 -11.11 8.60
C THR A 48 -0.14 -12.50 8.05
N VAL A 49 0.28 -12.56 6.79
CA VAL A 49 0.69 -13.80 6.12
C VAL A 49 2.22 -13.86 6.08
N PRO A 50 2.83 -15.02 6.41
CA PRO A 50 4.27 -15.20 6.28
C PRO A 50 4.74 -14.94 4.84
N HIS A 51 5.90 -14.30 4.71
CA HIS A 51 6.51 -13.99 3.42
C HIS A 51 5.68 -13.08 2.50
N ALA A 52 4.89 -12.17 3.08
CA ALA A 52 4.10 -11.21 2.31
C ALA A 52 4.96 -10.35 1.36
N ASP A 53 6.19 -10.03 1.74
CA ASP A 53 7.17 -9.35 0.90
C ASP A 53 7.45 -10.12 -0.39
N LYS A 54 7.59 -11.45 -0.31
CA LYS A 54 7.82 -12.31 -1.47
C LYS A 54 6.59 -12.40 -2.37
N LEU A 55 5.39 -12.34 -1.80
CA LEU A 55 4.16 -12.28 -2.58
C LEU A 55 4.06 -10.95 -3.34
N ILE A 56 4.39 -9.84 -2.70
CA ILE A 56 4.42 -8.51 -3.33
C ILE A 56 5.42 -8.51 -4.50
N GLU A 57 6.64 -8.99 -4.26
CA GLU A 57 7.69 -9.10 -5.27
C GLU A 57 7.22 -9.90 -6.49
N ALA A 58 6.68 -11.10 -6.27
CA ALA A 58 6.18 -11.97 -7.32
C ALA A 58 5.02 -11.32 -8.12
N MET A 59 4.07 -10.67 -7.43
CA MET A 59 2.97 -9.99 -8.11
C MET A 59 3.48 -8.80 -8.92
N ARG A 60 4.48 -8.07 -8.41
CA ARG A 60 5.07 -6.93 -9.13
C ARG A 60 5.87 -7.37 -10.35
N GLU A 61 6.52 -8.53 -10.30
CA GLU A 61 7.19 -9.12 -11.47
C GLU A 61 6.20 -9.55 -12.56
N LYS A 62 5.06 -10.10 -12.15
CA LYS A 62 4.05 -10.61 -13.07
C LYS A 62 3.19 -9.51 -13.69
N TYR A 63 2.84 -8.48 -12.92
CA TYR A 63 1.93 -7.42 -13.34
C TYR A 63 2.61 -6.06 -13.30
N SER A 64 2.44 -5.27 -14.35
CA SER A 64 2.95 -3.90 -14.39
C SER A 64 2.12 -2.97 -13.50
N SER A 65 2.69 -1.81 -13.14
CA SER A 65 1.97 -0.76 -12.39
C SER A 65 0.78 -0.19 -13.14
N GLY A 66 0.74 -0.34 -14.48
CA GLY A 66 -0.40 0.06 -15.30
C GLY A 66 -1.56 -0.92 -15.24
N GLU A 67 -1.28 -2.20 -14.97
CA GLU A 67 -2.29 -3.25 -14.91
C GLU A 67 -2.95 -3.32 -13.55
N ILE A 68 -2.17 -3.31 -12.48
CA ILE A 68 -2.68 -3.34 -11.11
C ILE A 68 -1.87 -2.44 -10.19
N ILE A 69 -2.53 -1.99 -9.13
CA ILE A 69 -1.89 -1.29 -8.02
C ILE A 69 -1.74 -2.30 -6.89
N ILE A 70 -0.52 -2.47 -6.40
CA ILE A 70 -0.23 -3.40 -5.31
C ILE A 70 0.18 -2.62 -4.07
N GLY A 71 -0.53 -2.85 -2.97
CA GLY A 71 -0.21 -2.29 -1.67
C GLY A 71 0.11 -3.35 -0.64
N ALA A 72 0.65 -2.92 0.46
CA ALA A 72 0.92 -3.75 1.63
C ALA A 72 0.01 -3.35 2.79
N GLY A 73 -0.66 -4.33 3.39
CA GLY A 73 -1.53 -4.13 4.55
C GLY A 73 -0.96 -4.70 5.83
N THR A 74 -1.53 -4.27 6.94
CA THR A 74 -1.12 -4.65 8.30
C THR A 74 0.37 -4.36 8.54
N VAL A 75 0.82 -3.23 8.03
CA VAL A 75 2.18 -2.75 8.22
C VAL A 75 2.25 -2.05 9.57
N MET A 76 2.97 -2.64 10.52
CA MET A 76 2.96 -2.22 11.92
C MET A 76 4.08 -1.23 12.28
N ASP A 77 5.12 -1.13 11.46
CA ASP A 77 6.28 -0.29 11.74
C ASP A 77 7.01 0.16 10.47
N ALA A 78 7.94 1.10 10.64
CA ALA A 78 8.72 1.66 9.54
C ALA A 78 9.63 0.62 8.86
N ALA A 79 10.16 -0.33 9.61
CA ALA A 79 11.01 -1.38 9.05
C ALA A 79 10.22 -2.26 8.08
N THR A 80 9.03 -2.69 8.48
CA THR A 80 8.11 -3.46 7.62
C THR A 80 7.64 -2.65 6.42
N ALA A 81 7.37 -1.35 6.59
CA ALA A 81 7.02 -0.45 5.49
C ALA A 81 8.13 -0.40 4.45
N ARG A 82 9.37 -0.24 4.88
CA ARG A 82 10.52 -0.23 3.97
C ARG A 82 10.66 -1.54 3.20
N ILE A 83 10.51 -2.69 3.87
CA ILE A 83 10.56 -4.01 3.24
C ILE A 83 9.48 -4.11 2.15
N ALA A 84 8.24 -3.71 2.46
CA ALA A 84 7.14 -3.73 1.52
C ALA A 84 7.38 -2.83 0.31
N ILE A 85 7.89 -1.61 0.52
CA ILE A 85 8.19 -0.66 -0.54
C ILE A 85 9.28 -1.19 -1.46
N LEU A 86 10.35 -1.75 -0.90
CA LEU A 86 11.45 -2.33 -1.68
C LEU A 86 11.00 -3.57 -2.47
N ALA A 87 10.02 -4.31 -1.96
CA ALA A 87 9.40 -5.42 -2.69
C ALA A 87 8.49 -4.97 -3.84
N GLY A 88 8.10 -3.69 -3.87
CA GLY A 88 7.31 -3.11 -4.95
C GLY A 88 5.92 -2.61 -4.55
N ALA A 89 5.61 -2.51 -3.25
CA ALA A 89 4.35 -1.93 -2.80
C ALA A 89 4.26 -0.45 -3.19
N GLU A 90 3.12 -0.06 -3.73
CA GLU A 90 2.85 1.32 -4.19
C GLU A 90 2.07 2.14 -3.17
N TYR A 91 1.51 1.51 -2.15
CA TYR A 91 0.89 2.15 -1.00
C TYR A 91 0.99 1.26 0.23
N ILE A 92 0.87 1.87 1.40
CA ILE A 92 1.00 1.19 2.71
C ILE A 92 -0.25 1.44 3.53
N VAL A 93 -0.82 0.36 4.07
CA VAL A 93 -1.96 0.40 4.98
C VAL A 93 -1.51 -0.11 6.36
N SER A 94 -1.79 0.66 7.38
CA SER A 94 -1.43 0.34 8.76
C SER A 94 -2.69 0.29 9.63
N PRO A 95 -2.78 -0.62 10.60
CA PRO A 95 -3.96 -0.72 11.47
C PRO A 95 -4.02 0.40 12.52
N TYR A 96 -2.96 1.19 12.66
CA TYR A 96 -2.88 2.30 13.60
C TYR A 96 -1.92 3.37 13.08
N PHE A 97 -1.96 4.55 13.70
CA PHE A 97 -1.08 5.66 13.36
C PHE A 97 0.28 5.52 14.04
N ASP A 98 1.30 5.24 13.26
CA ASP A 98 2.70 5.28 13.66
C ASP A 98 3.43 6.37 12.86
N PRO A 99 3.86 7.47 13.50
CA PRO A 99 4.54 8.57 12.82
C PRO A 99 5.77 8.15 12.03
N GLU A 100 6.55 7.21 12.54
CA GLU A 100 7.78 6.75 11.87
C GLU A 100 7.46 5.97 10.58
N THR A 101 6.38 5.21 10.56
CA THR A 101 5.88 4.55 9.35
C THR A 101 5.48 5.58 8.30
N VAL A 102 4.73 6.61 8.69
CA VAL A 102 4.33 7.69 7.78
C VAL A 102 5.55 8.42 7.21
N LYS A 103 6.52 8.77 8.06
CA LYS A 103 7.76 9.41 7.62
C LYS A 103 8.55 8.52 6.64
N CYS A 104 8.59 7.22 6.88
CA CYS A 104 9.22 6.27 5.97
C CYS A 104 8.55 6.30 4.60
N CYS A 105 7.22 6.21 4.55
CA CYS A 105 6.45 6.29 3.31
C CYS A 105 6.70 7.61 2.58
N ASN A 106 6.77 8.73 3.31
CA ASN A 106 7.05 10.05 2.75
C ASN A 106 8.40 10.09 2.03
N ARG A 107 9.45 9.53 2.65
CA ARG A 107 10.79 9.48 2.05
C ARG A 107 10.82 8.75 0.72
N TYR A 108 9.97 7.74 0.54
CA TYR A 108 9.86 6.97 -0.70
C TYR A 108 8.80 7.51 -1.66
N GLY A 109 8.06 8.56 -1.29
CA GLY A 109 6.98 9.09 -2.10
C GLY A 109 5.80 8.12 -2.24
N ILE A 110 5.55 7.30 -1.23
CA ILE A 110 4.50 6.28 -1.22
C ILE A 110 3.34 6.73 -0.34
N PRO A 111 2.08 6.63 -0.81
CA PRO A 111 0.91 6.91 0.02
C PRO A 111 0.85 6.00 1.25
N SER A 112 0.51 6.58 2.39
CA SER A 112 0.23 5.84 3.63
C SER A 112 -1.22 6.05 4.06
N MET A 113 -1.87 4.98 4.50
CA MET A 113 -3.25 4.96 4.98
C MET A 113 -3.28 4.36 6.39
N PRO A 114 -2.94 5.13 7.42
CA PRO A 114 -2.94 4.64 8.79
C PRO A 114 -4.35 4.59 9.38
N GLY A 115 -4.58 3.64 10.28
CA GLY A 115 -5.75 3.65 11.14
C GLY A 115 -5.70 4.83 12.10
N ILE A 116 -6.82 5.51 12.29
CA ILE A 116 -6.95 6.65 13.19
C ILE A 116 -8.03 6.34 14.22
N TYR A 117 -7.68 6.45 15.49
CA TYR A 117 -8.59 6.13 16.59
C TYR A 117 -9.04 7.34 17.38
N THR A 118 -8.31 8.48 17.26
CA THR A 118 -8.60 9.72 18.00
C THR A 118 -8.52 10.94 17.10
N PRO A 119 -9.23 12.05 17.45
CA PRO A 119 -9.09 13.32 16.73
C PRO A 119 -7.66 13.87 16.76
N THR A 120 -6.92 13.66 17.84
CA THR A 120 -5.53 14.09 17.96
C THR A 120 -4.63 13.37 16.93
N GLU A 121 -4.81 12.07 16.76
CA GLU A 121 -4.09 11.32 15.72
C GLU A 121 -4.44 11.82 14.31
N ALA A 122 -5.70 12.14 14.06
CA ALA A 122 -6.13 12.68 12.77
C ALA A 122 -5.41 14.00 12.44
N VAL A 123 -5.30 14.88 13.41
CA VAL A 123 -4.59 16.16 13.27
C VAL A 123 -3.10 15.91 13.05
N SER A 124 -2.48 15.05 13.84
CA SER A 124 -1.05 14.71 13.73
C SER A 124 -0.72 14.10 12.36
N TYR A 125 -1.55 13.19 11.88
CA TYR A 125 -1.38 12.59 10.55
C TYR A 125 -1.53 13.64 9.43
N THR A 126 -2.53 14.51 9.52
CA THR A 126 -2.75 15.57 8.54
C THR A 126 -1.52 16.47 8.42
N HIS A 127 -0.91 16.85 9.53
CA HIS A 127 0.29 17.67 9.54
C HIS A 127 1.50 16.94 8.93
N LEU A 128 1.74 15.69 9.30
CA LEU A 128 2.81 14.89 8.72
C LEU A 128 2.64 14.73 7.21
N ARG A 129 1.43 14.46 6.77
CA ARG A 129 1.11 14.29 5.35
C ARG A 129 1.30 15.57 4.54
N ALA A 130 0.94 16.71 5.10
CA ALA A 130 1.03 18.02 4.44
C ALA A 130 2.46 18.40 4.07
N HIS A 131 3.45 17.98 4.85
CA HIS A 131 4.86 18.27 4.60
C HIS A 131 5.42 17.59 3.33
N GLU A 132 4.70 16.66 2.75
CA GLU A 132 5.13 15.90 1.56
C GLU A 132 4.78 16.58 0.26
N THR A 133 3.85 17.50 0.28
CA THR A 133 3.30 18.12 -0.93
C THR A 133 3.17 19.63 -0.74
N PRO A 134 4.30 20.35 -0.57
CA PRO A 134 4.25 21.80 -0.32
C PRO A 134 3.54 22.57 -1.42
N GLU A 135 3.57 22.13 -2.64
CA GLU A 135 2.87 22.73 -3.77
C GLU A 135 1.35 22.58 -3.70
N HIS A 136 0.84 21.79 -2.78
CA HIS A 136 -0.60 21.59 -2.57
C HIS A 136 -1.14 22.37 -1.37
N LEU A 137 -0.30 23.16 -0.75
CA LEU A 137 -0.65 23.97 0.41
C LEU A 137 -1.25 25.31 0.01
#